data_17fb01af50f6223876d1e41af4852596
#
_entry.id   17fb01af50f6223876d1e41af4852596
#
_cell.length_a   1.000
_cell.length_b   1.000
_cell.length_c   1.000
_cell.angle_alpha   90.00
_cell.angle_beta   90.00
_cell.angle_gamma   90.00
#
_symmetry.space_group_name_H-M   'P 1'
#
loop_
_entity.id
_entity.type
_entity.pdbx_description
1 polymer ?
#
loop_
_entity_poly.entity_id
_entity_poly.type
_entity_poly.pdbx_seq_one_letter_code
_entity_poly.pdbx_strand_id
1 'polypeptide(L)'
;MKKQLCMVMAAMLAAAALAGCSGGAKETTAAATETETTAAETTAAKKDAETADGETTAAQAGESTEILVAAAASLKNAYEDELIPMFQEQYPGVVVKGTYDSSGKLQTQIEEGLEADVFMSAATKQMTALDEEGMIDSGTVTNLLENKIVLIVPTGSSAGIEKFEDIEKAESIALGDPASVPAGQYAQEALTSLGIWDKIQDKVSFGTNVTEVLNQVAASSADAGIVYATDAASMADQVEVVAEAPEGSLAKKVIYPVAVVKNTAHGEEAGNFVEFLKTDEDMKVFEAYGFTKGE
;
A
#
# COMPACT_ATOMS: atom_id res chain seq x y z
N MET A 1 -10.78 -58.01 3.43
CA MET A 1 -10.61 -58.71 4.74
C MET A 1 -10.06 -57.68 5.69
N LYS A 2 -10.95 -57.16 6.57
CA LYS A 2 -10.93 -57.31 8.03
C LYS A 2 -9.66 -56.71 8.65
N LYS A 3 -9.62 -55.82 9.63
CA LYS A 3 -10.52 -55.33 10.70
C LYS A 3 -9.73 -54.21 11.41
N GLN A 4 -10.34 -53.07 11.76
CA GLN A 4 -10.71 -52.64 13.13
C GLN A 4 -9.52 -52.54 14.12
N LEU A 5 -9.36 -51.58 14.98
CA LEU A 5 -10.18 -50.80 15.90
C LEU A 5 -9.32 -50.42 17.11
N CYS A 6 -9.54 -49.30 17.72
CA CYS A 6 -9.45 -48.86 19.12
C CYS A 6 -8.66 -47.55 19.27
N MET A 7 -9.25 -46.44 19.50
CA MET A 7 -9.99 -45.83 20.61
C MET A 7 -9.40 -46.14 22.01
N VAL A 8 -8.84 -45.14 22.69
CA VAL A 8 -9.05 -44.89 24.13
C VAL A 8 -8.75 -43.41 24.48
N MET A 9 -9.73 -42.77 25.08
CA MET A 9 -9.73 -41.57 25.88
C MET A 9 -8.84 -41.68 27.13
N ALA A 10 -8.30 -40.53 27.59
CA ALA A 10 -8.36 -40.18 29.02
C ALA A 10 -8.11 -38.71 29.25
N ALA A 11 -9.10 -38.02 29.78
CA ALA A 11 -9.05 -36.72 30.40
C ALA A 11 -8.51 -36.84 31.82
N MET A 12 -7.73 -35.84 32.28
CA MET A 12 -7.65 -35.52 33.71
C MET A 12 -7.40 -34.05 33.92
N LEU A 13 -8.40 -33.44 34.55
CA LEU A 13 -8.30 -32.19 35.28
C LEU A 13 -7.50 -32.38 36.58
N ALA A 14 -6.74 -31.39 37.01
CA ALA A 14 -6.55 -31.07 38.41
C ALA A 14 -6.21 -29.57 38.61
N ALA A 15 -7.05 -28.89 39.35
CA ALA A 15 -6.90 -27.55 39.90
C ALA A 15 -6.39 -27.66 41.35
N ALA A 16 -5.55 -26.70 41.78
CA ALA A 16 -5.40 -26.22 43.18
C ALA A 16 -4.46 -25.00 43.12
N ALA A 17 -4.76 -23.80 43.41
CA ALA A 17 -5.30 -23.09 44.56
C ALA A 17 -4.27 -22.88 45.72
N LEU A 18 -4.04 -21.57 45.96
CA LEU A 18 -3.88 -20.84 47.23
C LEU A 18 -2.50 -20.64 47.88
N ALA A 19 -2.24 -19.39 48.06
CA ALA A 19 -1.91 -18.60 49.29
C ALA A 19 -0.41 -18.38 49.51
N GLY A 20 0.06 -17.25 49.92
CA GLY A 20 -0.43 -16.09 50.56
C GLY A 20 0.70 -15.12 50.96
N CYS A 21 0.31 -13.89 51.23
CA CYS A 21 0.80 -12.93 52.22
C CYS A 21 2.32 -12.61 52.30
N SER A 22 2.82 -11.38 52.42
CA SER A 22 2.34 -10.24 53.19
C SER A 22 3.38 -9.09 53.05
N GLY A 23 2.91 -7.87 53.04
CA GLY A 23 3.43 -6.83 53.89
C GLY A 23 4.08 -5.61 53.28
N GLY A 24 3.47 -4.45 53.50
CA GLY A 24 4.19 -3.19 53.64
C GLY A 24 3.56 -1.97 52.97
N ALA A 25 2.57 -1.41 53.62
CA ALA A 25 1.95 -0.12 53.32
C ALA A 25 2.91 1.06 53.52
N LYS A 26 2.74 2.13 52.74
CA LYS A 26 2.68 3.50 53.24
C LYS A 26 1.89 4.40 52.32
N GLU A 27 0.75 4.82 52.83
CA GLU A 27 -0.07 5.94 52.35
C GLU A 27 0.73 7.24 52.39
N THR A 28 0.42 8.13 51.47
CA THR A 28 0.27 9.56 51.82
C THR A 28 -0.74 10.20 50.88
N THR A 29 -1.72 10.75 51.49
CA THR A 29 -2.96 11.40 51.13
C THR A 29 -2.81 12.78 50.49
N ALA A 30 -3.89 13.15 49.75
CA ALA A 30 -4.55 14.47 49.61
C ALA A 30 -3.94 15.44 48.56
N ALA A 31 -4.67 16.24 47.82
CA ALA A 31 -6.03 16.77 48.00
C ALA A 31 -6.59 17.23 46.62
N ALA A 32 -7.87 17.11 46.47
CA ALA A 32 -8.68 17.75 45.45
C ALA A 32 -8.81 19.27 45.73
N THR A 33 -8.92 20.06 44.69
CA THR A 33 -9.56 21.37 44.79
C THR A 33 -10.35 21.63 43.48
N GLU A 34 -11.63 21.51 43.58
CA GLU A 34 -12.64 22.11 42.72
C GLU A 34 -12.64 23.62 42.97
N THR A 35 -12.81 24.40 41.91
CA THR A 35 -13.40 25.74 42.06
C THR A 35 -14.30 26.02 40.84
N GLU A 36 -15.55 26.07 41.14
CA GLU A 36 -16.66 26.56 40.32
C GLU A 36 -16.64 28.09 40.18
N THR A 37 -17.37 28.54 39.11
CA THR A 37 -18.27 29.72 39.05
C THR A 37 -17.61 31.08 38.75
N THR A 38 -17.97 31.80 37.70
CA THR A 38 -19.16 32.67 37.64
C THR A 38 -19.35 33.30 36.26
N ALA A 39 -20.57 33.32 35.79
CA ALA A 39 -21.05 34.11 34.69
C ALA A 39 -21.17 35.60 35.11
N ALA A 40 -20.96 36.51 34.17
CA ALA A 40 -21.45 37.87 34.23
C ALA A 40 -21.87 38.37 32.84
N GLU A 41 -23.15 38.50 32.66
CA GLU A 41 -23.81 39.36 31.65
C GLU A 41 -23.53 40.84 31.92
N THR A 42 -23.33 41.64 30.90
CA THR A 42 -23.82 43.04 30.89
C THR A 42 -23.85 43.61 29.47
N THR A 43 -25.04 43.70 28.93
CA THR A 43 -25.72 44.75 28.14
C THR A 43 -24.97 45.81 27.32
N ALA A 44 -25.29 45.80 26.04
CA ALA A 44 -25.71 46.83 25.08
C ALA A 44 -25.15 48.27 25.14
N ALA A 45 -24.66 48.73 23.97
CA ALA A 45 -24.98 50.04 23.42
C ALA A 45 -24.83 50.06 21.89
N LYS A 46 -25.93 50.38 21.23
CA LYS A 46 -26.01 50.74 19.80
C LYS A 46 -25.25 52.05 19.52
N LYS A 47 -24.57 52.10 18.36
CA LYS A 47 -24.53 53.37 17.58
C LYS A 47 -24.30 53.05 16.10
N ASP A 48 -25.21 53.57 15.29
CA ASP A 48 -25.26 53.54 13.84
C ASP A 48 -24.14 54.40 13.23
N ALA A 49 -23.63 53.98 12.06
CA ALA A 49 -23.33 54.78 10.87
C ALA A 49 -22.66 53.86 9.81
N GLU A 50 -23.38 53.57 8.78
CA GLU A 50 -23.34 54.04 7.40
C GLU A 50 -22.20 53.49 6.50
N THR A 51 -22.62 52.64 5.59
CA THR A 51 -22.28 52.40 4.17
C THR A 51 -20.84 52.60 3.70
N ALA A 52 -20.22 51.48 3.30
CA ALA A 52 -19.40 51.44 2.10
C ALA A 52 -19.53 50.02 1.51
N ASP A 53 -20.11 50.02 0.31
CA ASP A 53 -20.23 48.91 -0.62
C ASP A 53 -18.81 48.35 -0.93
N GLY A 54 -18.60 47.15 -0.60
CA GLY A 54 -17.41 46.39 -0.92
C GLY A 54 -17.86 44.93 -1.06
N GLU A 55 -18.31 44.62 -2.26
CA GLU A 55 -18.66 43.26 -2.70
C GLU A 55 -17.43 42.37 -2.59
N THR A 56 -17.16 41.87 -1.39
CA THR A 56 -16.26 40.77 -1.19
C THR A 56 -17.09 39.51 -1.50
N THR A 57 -16.94 39.00 -2.69
CA THR A 57 -17.36 37.68 -3.07
C THR A 57 -16.71 36.70 -2.08
N ALA A 58 -17.43 36.40 -1.01
CA ALA A 58 -17.14 35.21 -0.22
C ALA A 58 -17.32 34.03 -1.19
N ALA A 59 -16.21 33.46 -1.62
CA ALA A 59 -16.23 32.15 -2.26
C ALA A 59 -16.98 31.24 -1.32
N GLN A 60 -18.17 30.80 -1.73
CA GLN A 60 -18.87 29.70 -1.11
C GLN A 60 -17.86 28.53 -1.11
N ALA A 61 -17.42 28.11 0.06
CA ALA A 61 -16.82 26.81 0.23
C ALA A 61 -17.92 25.80 -0.15
N GLY A 62 -17.96 25.40 -1.43
CA GLY A 62 -18.78 24.29 -1.89
C GLY A 62 -18.33 23.05 -1.12
N GLU A 63 -19.27 22.15 -0.82
CA GLU A 63 -18.94 20.84 -0.29
C GLU A 63 -17.90 20.21 -1.23
N SER A 64 -16.71 19.88 -0.69
CA SER A 64 -15.69 19.16 -1.44
C SER A 64 -16.10 17.69 -1.56
N THR A 65 -16.02 17.14 -2.76
CA THR A 65 -16.18 15.70 -2.98
C THR A 65 -14.89 14.99 -2.57
N GLU A 66 -14.98 13.97 -1.73
CA GLU A 66 -13.82 13.13 -1.40
C GLU A 66 -13.86 11.85 -2.24
N ILE A 67 -12.74 11.52 -2.89
CA ILE A 67 -12.56 10.24 -3.59
C ILE A 67 -11.45 9.42 -2.94
N LEU A 68 -11.65 8.10 -2.89
CA LEU A 68 -10.67 7.14 -2.38
C LEU A 68 -9.99 6.40 -3.52
N VAL A 69 -8.67 6.54 -3.60
CA VAL A 69 -7.82 5.84 -4.56
C VAL A 69 -7.12 4.68 -3.87
N ALA A 70 -7.45 3.45 -4.26
CA ALA A 70 -6.78 2.23 -3.83
C ALA A 70 -5.66 1.89 -4.81
N ALA A 71 -4.41 2.12 -4.44
CA ALA A 71 -3.27 1.97 -5.33
C ALA A 71 -2.17 1.05 -4.76
N ALA A 72 -1.47 0.34 -5.64
CA ALA A 72 -0.35 -0.50 -5.25
C ALA A 72 0.71 0.29 -4.46
N ALA A 73 1.32 -0.35 -3.45
CA ALA A 73 2.27 0.30 -2.52
C ALA A 73 3.43 1.01 -3.23
N SER A 74 3.92 0.48 -4.36
CA SER A 74 4.98 1.08 -5.19
C SER A 74 4.62 2.43 -5.84
N LEU A 75 3.33 2.79 -5.88
CA LEU A 75 2.83 4.05 -6.45
C LEU A 75 2.78 5.19 -5.43
N LYS A 76 2.88 4.86 -4.12
CA LYS A 76 2.60 5.80 -3.05
C LYS A 76 3.34 7.13 -3.19
N ASN A 77 4.65 7.08 -3.41
CA ASN A 77 5.48 8.30 -3.45
C ASN A 77 5.06 9.22 -4.61
N ALA A 78 4.87 8.68 -5.83
CA ALA A 78 4.44 9.48 -6.97
C ALA A 78 3.06 10.11 -6.74
N TYR A 79 2.15 9.40 -6.09
CA TYR A 79 0.80 9.90 -5.80
C TYR A 79 0.80 10.97 -4.72
N GLU A 80 1.41 10.68 -3.56
CA GLU A 80 1.34 11.57 -2.40
C GLU A 80 2.19 12.83 -2.56
N ASP A 81 3.37 12.69 -3.18
CA ASP A 81 4.32 13.80 -3.28
C ASP A 81 3.96 14.77 -4.41
N GLU A 82 3.38 14.27 -5.52
CA GLU A 82 3.20 15.06 -6.74
C GLU A 82 1.77 14.99 -7.32
N LEU A 83 1.28 13.79 -7.71
CA LEU A 83 0.07 13.66 -8.54
C LEU A 83 -1.21 14.09 -7.82
N ILE A 84 -1.38 13.74 -6.55
CA ILE A 84 -2.55 14.17 -5.77
C ILE A 84 -2.55 15.68 -5.57
N PRO A 85 -1.45 16.33 -5.13
CA PRO A 85 -1.36 17.77 -5.09
C PRO A 85 -1.68 18.48 -6.44
N MET A 86 -1.12 17.97 -7.56
CA MET A 86 -1.37 18.51 -8.89
C MET A 86 -2.84 18.39 -9.31
N PHE A 87 -3.45 17.23 -9.06
CA PHE A 87 -4.86 17.02 -9.35
C PHE A 87 -5.76 17.96 -8.54
N GLN A 88 -5.52 18.09 -7.23
CA GLN A 88 -6.30 18.95 -6.35
C GLN A 88 -6.13 20.46 -6.68
N GLU A 89 -4.99 20.88 -7.23
CA GLU A 89 -4.80 22.22 -7.77
C GLU A 89 -5.67 22.46 -9.00
N GLN A 90 -5.77 21.47 -9.89
CA GLN A 90 -6.61 21.54 -11.10
C GLN A 90 -8.11 21.37 -10.77
N TYR A 91 -8.45 20.61 -9.75
CA TYR A 91 -9.83 20.29 -9.32
C TYR A 91 -10.06 20.67 -7.84
N PRO A 92 -10.09 21.97 -7.49
CA PRO A 92 -10.08 22.42 -6.09
C PRO A 92 -11.33 22.01 -5.28
N GLY A 93 -12.36 21.48 -5.96
CA GLY A 93 -13.55 20.92 -5.30
C GLY A 93 -13.44 19.43 -4.97
N VAL A 94 -12.30 18.77 -5.29
CA VAL A 94 -12.09 17.34 -5.05
C VAL A 94 -10.95 17.11 -4.08
N VAL A 95 -11.17 16.30 -3.07
CA VAL A 95 -10.15 15.83 -2.12
C VAL A 95 -9.85 14.37 -2.44
N VAL A 96 -8.60 14.06 -2.76
CA VAL A 96 -8.15 12.69 -3.03
C VAL A 96 -7.52 12.10 -1.79
N LYS A 97 -7.97 10.91 -1.39
CA LYS A 97 -7.37 10.09 -0.33
C LYS A 97 -6.74 8.86 -0.96
N GLY A 98 -5.48 8.59 -0.63
CA GLY A 98 -4.78 7.38 -1.05
C GLY A 98 -4.82 6.29 0.02
N THR A 99 -5.09 5.04 -0.38
CA THR A 99 -4.80 3.86 0.42
C THR A 99 -3.86 2.95 -0.35
N TYR A 100 -2.77 2.51 0.31
CA TYR A 100 -1.65 1.84 -0.35
C TYR A 100 -1.32 0.52 0.34
N ASP A 101 -1.43 -0.58 -0.40
CA ASP A 101 -1.00 -1.91 0.05
C ASP A 101 -0.66 -2.79 -1.18
N SER A 102 -0.44 -4.08 -0.98
CA SER A 102 -0.35 -5.01 -2.11
C SER A 102 -1.66 -5.04 -2.89
N SER A 103 -1.56 -5.15 -4.22
CA SER A 103 -2.76 -5.12 -5.07
C SER A 103 -3.75 -6.25 -4.75
N GLY A 104 -3.26 -7.41 -4.29
CA GLY A 104 -4.13 -8.51 -3.89
C GLY A 104 -4.90 -8.22 -2.60
N LYS A 105 -4.31 -7.53 -1.62
CA LYS A 105 -5.04 -7.08 -0.43
C LYS A 105 -6.07 -6.01 -0.77
N LEU A 106 -5.72 -5.05 -1.61
CA LEU A 106 -6.66 -4.02 -2.06
C LEU A 106 -7.82 -4.65 -2.85
N GLN A 107 -7.54 -5.64 -3.72
CA GLN A 107 -8.57 -6.44 -4.38
C GLN A 107 -9.53 -7.05 -3.36
N THR A 108 -9.01 -7.78 -2.37
CA THR A 108 -9.83 -8.40 -1.32
C THR A 108 -10.63 -7.35 -0.53
N GLN A 109 -10.05 -6.20 -0.21
CA GLN A 109 -10.77 -5.13 0.47
C GLN A 109 -11.93 -4.57 -0.37
N ILE A 110 -11.74 -4.43 -1.69
CA ILE A 110 -12.81 -4.00 -2.60
C ILE A 110 -13.91 -5.07 -2.67
N GLU A 111 -13.54 -6.36 -2.76
CA GLU A 111 -14.46 -7.49 -2.71
C GLU A 111 -15.25 -7.54 -1.39
N GLU A 112 -14.63 -7.13 -0.28
CA GLU A 112 -15.23 -7.05 1.06
C GLU A 112 -16.01 -5.75 1.30
N GLY A 113 -16.04 -4.84 0.34
CA GLY A 113 -16.87 -3.62 0.38
C GLY A 113 -16.11 -2.34 0.72
N LEU A 114 -14.79 -2.27 0.50
CA LEU A 114 -14.08 -0.99 0.51
C LEU A 114 -14.68 -0.08 -0.56
N GLU A 115 -15.20 1.05 -0.15
CA GLU A 115 -15.77 2.07 -1.04
C GLU A 115 -14.65 2.88 -1.71
N ALA A 116 -13.81 2.18 -2.51
CA ALA A 116 -12.81 2.84 -3.35
C ALA A 116 -13.46 3.36 -4.62
N ASP A 117 -13.00 4.53 -5.11
CA ASP A 117 -13.48 5.15 -6.34
C ASP A 117 -12.58 4.79 -7.53
N VAL A 118 -11.28 4.66 -7.28
CA VAL A 118 -10.27 4.27 -8.28
C VAL A 118 -9.43 3.12 -7.74
N PHE A 119 -9.14 2.15 -8.60
CA PHE A 119 -8.20 1.09 -8.31
C PHE A 119 -7.03 1.10 -9.30
N MET A 120 -5.78 1.06 -8.81
CA MET A 120 -4.58 0.91 -9.63
C MET A 120 -3.71 -0.22 -9.10
N SER A 121 -3.58 -1.26 -9.90
CA SER A 121 -2.86 -2.49 -9.55
C SER A 121 -1.45 -2.50 -10.14
N ALA A 122 -0.52 -3.20 -9.47
CA ALA A 122 0.82 -3.49 -9.98
C ALA A 122 0.89 -4.75 -10.86
N ALA A 123 -0.25 -5.34 -11.19
CA ALA A 123 -0.37 -6.43 -12.14
C ALA A 123 -1.77 -6.48 -12.74
N THR A 124 -1.88 -6.99 -13.97
CA THR A 124 -3.17 -7.14 -14.66
C THR A 124 -4.07 -8.19 -13.99
N LYS A 125 -3.51 -9.15 -13.27
CA LYS A 125 -4.25 -10.25 -12.62
C LYS A 125 -5.35 -9.76 -11.70
N GLN A 126 -5.04 -8.84 -10.79
CA GLN A 126 -5.97 -8.31 -9.79
C GLN A 126 -7.05 -7.43 -10.44
N MET A 127 -6.66 -6.61 -11.42
CA MET A 127 -7.62 -5.81 -12.19
C MET A 127 -8.59 -6.71 -12.97
N THR A 128 -8.08 -7.75 -13.63
CA THR A 128 -8.91 -8.70 -14.37
C THR A 128 -9.88 -9.43 -13.44
N ALA A 129 -9.44 -9.85 -12.25
CA ALA A 129 -10.32 -10.52 -11.29
C ALA A 129 -11.50 -9.64 -10.88
N LEU A 130 -11.24 -8.39 -10.47
CA LEU A 130 -12.31 -7.44 -10.13
C LEU A 130 -13.22 -7.07 -11.32
N ASP A 131 -12.67 -7.03 -12.53
CA ASP A 131 -13.44 -6.77 -13.75
C ASP A 131 -14.38 -7.96 -14.08
N GLU A 132 -13.88 -9.20 -13.99
CA GLU A 132 -14.67 -10.42 -14.17
C GLU A 132 -15.79 -10.55 -13.12
N GLU A 133 -15.57 -10.06 -11.90
CA GLU A 133 -16.57 -9.98 -10.83
C GLU A 133 -17.54 -8.80 -11.01
N GLY A 134 -17.30 -7.95 -12.00
CA GLY A 134 -18.15 -6.80 -12.30
C GLY A 134 -18.01 -5.65 -11.29
N MET A 135 -16.87 -5.57 -10.59
CA MET A 135 -16.55 -4.53 -9.61
C MET A 135 -15.78 -3.35 -10.21
N ILE A 136 -15.37 -3.44 -11.46
CA ILE A 136 -14.68 -2.38 -12.22
C ILE A 136 -15.57 -1.88 -13.35
N ASP A 137 -15.49 -0.60 -13.67
CA ASP A 137 -16.00 -0.08 -14.92
C ASP A 137 -15.02 -0.44 -16.05
N SER A 138 -15.29 -1.56 -16.72
CA SER A 138 -14.46 -2.11 -17.79
C SER A 138 -14.11 -1.09 -18.88
N GLY A 139 -14.97 -0.07 -19.08
CA GLY A 139 -14.77 0.98 -20.09
C GLY A 139 -13.63 1.94 -19.72
N THR A 140 -13.21 1.97 -18.46
CA THR A 140 -12.16 2.86 -17.94
C THR A 140 -10.80 2.18 -17.78
N VAL A 141 -10.73 0.85 -17.92
CA VAL A 141 -9.49 0.09 -17.73
C VAL A 141 -8.43 0.55 -18.72
N THR A 142 -7.31 1.01 -18.21
CA THR A 142 -6.16 1.47 -18.99
C THR A 142 -4.89 0.83 -18.45
N ASN A 143 -4.08 0.21 -19.32
CA ASN A 143 -2.72 -0.23 -19.00
C ASN A 143 -1.80 0.99 -18.98
N LEU A 144 -1.73 1.67 -17.83
CA LEU A 144 -1.16 3.00 -17.75
C LEU A 144 0.36 2.99 -17.73
N LEU A 145 0.96 2.11 -16.91
CA LEU A 145 2.41 2.10 -16.68
C LEU A 145 2.99 0.70 -16.89
N GLU A 146 4.29 0.68 -17.16
CA GLU A 146 5.14 -0.51 -17.14
C GLU A 146 6.27 -0.33 -16.13
N ASN A 147 6.70 -1.42 -15.50
CA ASN A 147 7.80 -1.46 -14.54
C ASN A 147 8.70 -2.67 -14.80
N LYS A 148 9.76 -2.83 -14.02
CA LYS A 148 10.69 -3.96 -14.11
C LYS A 148 10.83 -4.63 -12.76
N ILE A 149 11.06 -5.94 -12.77
CA ILE A 149 11.42 -6.72 -11.58
C ILE A 149 12.94 -6.76 -11.46
N VAL A 150 13.45 -6.41 -10.29
CA VAL A 150 14.89 -6.35 -10.01
C VAL A 150 15.26 -7.12 -8.75
N LEU A 151 16.41 -7.72 -8.77
CA LEU A 151 17.10 -8.27 -7.61
C LEU A 151 17.91 -7.16 -6.95
N ILE A 152 17.69 -6.96 -5.66
CA ILE A 152 18.40 -5.98 -4.84
C ILE A 152 19.15 -6.66 -3.69
N VAL A 153 20.21 -5.98 -3.25
CA VAL A 153 20.99 -6.31 -2.06
C VAL A 153 21.18 -5.04 -1.22
N PRO A 154 21.53 -5.14 0.07
CA PRO A 154 21.96 -3.98 0.85
C PRO A 154 23.19 -3.31 0.22
N THR A 155 23.24 -1.98 0.21
CA THR A 155 24.40 -1.23 -0.29
C THR A 155 25.70 -1.69 0.39
N GLY A 156 26.72 -2.02 -0.40
CA GLY A 156 28.00 -2.54 0.10
C GLY A 156 27.94 -4.01 0.55
N SER A 157 26.94 -4.77 0.14
CA SER A 157 26.84 -6.21 0.42
C SER A 157 28.08 -6.96 -0.07
N SER A 158 28.55 -7.91 0.74
CA SER A 158 29.65 -8.82 0.41
C SER A 158 29.20 -10.25 0.09
N ALA A 159 27.89 -10.45 -0.12
CA ALA A 159 27.30 -11.79 -0.35
C ALA A 159 27.70 -12.42 -1.70
N GLY A 160 28.40 -11.70 -2.58
CA GLY A 160 28.85 -12.21 -3.88
C GLY A 160 27.69 -12.49 -4.85
N ILE A 161 26.59 -11.73 -4.72
CA ILE A 161 25.42 -11.79 -5.58
C ILE A 161 25.63 -10.78 -6.70
N GLU A 162 25.94 -11.26 -7.91
CA GLU A 162 26.32 -10.43 -9.06
C GLU A 162 25.33 -10.53 -10.23
N LYS A 163 24.42 -11.49 -10.21
CA LYS A 163 23.37 -11.70 -11.21
C LYS A 163 22.11 -12.29 -10.58
N PHE A 164 21.03 -12.32 -11.31
CA PHE A 164 19.71 -12.70 -10.80
C PHE A 164 19.69 -14.13 -10.21
N GLU A 165 20.40 -15.08 -10.86
CA GLU A 165 20.47 -16.47 -10.38
C GLU A 165 21.28 -16.62 -9.10
N ASP A 166 22.15 -15.68 -8.79
CA ASP A 166 22.97 -15.70 -7.59
C ASP A 166 22.18 -15.49 -6.29
N ILE A 167 20.88 -15.20 -6.37
CA ILE A 167 19.98 -15.16 -5.21
C ILE A 167 20.06 -16.45 -4.38
N GLU A 168 20.41 -17.60 -5.00
CA GLU A 168 20.64 -18.86 -4.29
C GLU A 168 21.76 -18.78 -3.24
N LYS A 169 22.73 -17.83 -3.39
CA LYS A 169 23.85 -17.62 -2.47
C LYS A 169 23.46 -16.89 -1.19
N ALA A 170 22.34 -16.14 -1.20
CA ALA A 170 21.84 -15.47 -0.03
C ALA A 170 21.50 -16.46 1.08
N GLU A 171 21.76 -16.09 2.33
CA GLU A 171 21.32 -16.87 3.51
C GLU A 171 19.89 -16.53 3.90
N SER A 172 19.49 -15.28 3.67
CA SER A 172 18.13 -14.74 3.91
C SER A 172 17.64 -13.95 2.72
N ILE A 173 16.40 -14.17 2.30
CA ILE A 173 15.79 -13.58 1.10
C ILE A 173 14.45 -12.97 1.47
N ALA A 174 14.22 -11.72 1.08
CA ALA A 174 12.92 -11.06 1.20
C ALA A 174 12.17 -11.10 -0.13
N LEU A 175 10.96 -11.63 -0.14
CA LEU A 175 10.06 -11.63 -1.31
C LEU A 175 8.65 -11.20 -0.87
N GLY A 176 7.88 -10.62 -1.77
CA GLY A 176 6.45 -10.44 -1.54
C GLY A 176 5.72 -11.79 -1.48
N ASP A 177 4.70 -11.90 -0.63
CA ASP A 177 3.87 -13.12 -0.60
C ASP A 177 3.16 -13.31 -1.96
N PRO A 178 3.45 -14.37 -2.72
CA PRO A 178 2.84 -14.60 -4.03
C PRO A 178 1.33 -14.75 -3.99
N ALA A 179 0.75 -15.03 -2.83
CA ALA A 179 -0.71 -15.13 -2.67
C ALA A 179 -1.39 -13.77 -2.91
N SER A 180 -0.75 -12.64 -2.52
CA SER A 180 -1.38 -11.32 -2.54
C SER A 180 -0.52 -10.20 -3.11
N VAL A 181 0.81 -10.37 -3.22
CA VAL A 181 1.76 -9.32 -3.65
C VAL A 181 2.18 -9.55 -5.09
N PRO A 182 1.82 -8.64 -6.03
CA PRO A 182 2.21 -8.80 -7.44
C PRO A 182 3.71 -8.94 -7.67
N ALA A 183 4.57 -8.15 -6.99
CA ALA A 183 6.03 -8.32 -7.07
C ALA A 183 6.47 -9.73 -6.67
N GLY A 184 5.81 -10.33 -5.66
CA GLY A 184 6.04 -11.71 -5.26
C GLY A 184 5.58 -12.73 -6.30
N GLN A 185 4.47 -12.47 -7.00
CA GLN A 185 3.98 -13.30 -8.10
C GLN A 185 4.99 -13.32 -9.26
N TYR A 186 5.48 -12.15 -9.66
CA TYR A 186 6.53 -12.04 -10.68
C TYR A 186 7.86 -12.65 -10.23
N ALA A 187 8.25 -12.46 -8.95
CA ALA A 187 9.45 -13.09 -8.40
C ALA A 187 9.34 -14.62 -8.45
N GLN A 188 8.22 -15.18 -8.01
CA GLN A 188 7.96 -16.62 -8.09
C GLN A 188 8.00 -17.13 -9.53
N GLU A 189 7.38 -16.42 -10.48
CA GLU A 189 7.37 -16.78 -11.90
C GLU A 189 8.80 -16.80 -12.46
N ALA A 190 9.57 -15.73 -12.27
CA ALA A 190 10.95 -15.64 -12.74
C ALA A 190 11.82 -16.73 -12.13
N LEU A 191 11.77 -16.91 -10.82
CA LEU A 191 12.59 -17.92 -10.11
C LEU A 191 12.17 -19.36 -10.46
N THR A 192 10.89 -19.59 -10.73
CA THR A 192 10.40 -20.90 -11.21
C THR A 192 10.90 -21.18 -12.61
N SER A 193 10.83 -20.20 -13.52
CA SER A 193 11.36 -20.29 -14.89
C SER A 193 12.87 -20.62 -14.91
N LEU A 194 13.61 -20.10 -13.93
CA LEU A 194 15.04 -20.36 -13.77
C LEU A 194 15.36 -21.65 -13.00
N GLY A 195 14.35 -22.36 -12.46
CA GLY A 195 14.53 -23.57 -11.65
C GLY A 195 15.16 -23.30 -10.28
N ILE A 196 14.94 -22.10 -9.74
CA ILE A 196 15.52 -21.61 -8.47
C ILE A 196 14.50 -21.66 -7.34
N TRP A 197 13.21 -21.44 -7.61
CA TRP A 197 12.16 -21.27 -6.61
C TRP A 197 12.19 -22.30 -5.49
N ASP A 198 12.19 -23.60 -5.84
CA ASP A 198 12.14 -24.67 -4.86
C ASP A 198 13.40 -24.79 -3.97
N LYS A 199 14.53 -24.23 -4.43
CA LYS A 199 15.80 -24.30 -3.73
C LYS A 199 15.96 -23.23 -2.64
N ILE A 200 15.18 -22.15 -2.74
CA ILE A 200 15.33 -21.00 -1.84
C ILE A 200 14.21 -20.86 -0.82
N GLN A 201 13.13 -21.63 -0.91
CA GLN A 201 11.93 -21.45 -0.07
C GLN A 201 12.23 -21.41 1.43
N ASP A 202 13.15 -22.26 1.91
CA ASP A 202 13.52 -22.31 3.32
C ASP A 202 14.26 -21.05 3.82
N LYS A 203 14.70 -20.17 2.89
CA LYS A 203 15.42 -18.94 3.17
C LYS A 203 14.54 -17.69 3.02
N VAL A 204 13.29 -17.85 2.56
CA VAL A 204 12.42 -16.72 2.20
C VAL A 204 11.63 -16.21 3.40
N SER A 205 11.73 -14.91 3.62
CA SER A 205 10.80 -14.13 4.46
C SER A 205 9.80 -13.42 3.54
N PHE A 206 8.52 -13.68 3.73
CA PHE A 206 7.48 -13.08 2.92
C PHE A 206 7.01 -11.74 3.51
N GLY A 207 7.17 -10.67 2.72
CA GLY A 207 6.58 -9.37 3.00
C GLY A 207 5.12 -9.30 2.55
N THR A 208 4.33 -8.53 3.27
CA THR A 208 2.89 -8.36 2.99
C THR A 208 2.62 -7.37 1.85
N ASN A 209 3.61 -6.60 1.44
CA ASN A 209 3.66 -5.75 0.25
C ASN A 209 5.11 -5.52 -0.16
N VAL A 210 5.33 -4.90 -1.32
CA VAL A 210 6.69 -4.70 -1.86
C VAL A 210 7.53 -3.72 -1.04
N THR A 211 6.91 -2.72 -0.42
CA THR A 211 7.62 -1.76 0.46
C THR A 211 8.21 -2.45 1.69
N GLU A 212 7.52 -3.44 2.24
CA GLU A 212 8.06 -4.25 3.35
C GLU A 212 9.28 -5.07 2.90
N VAL A 213 9.25 -5.64 1.70
CA VAL A 213 10.41 -6.34 1.11
C VAL A 213 11.60 -5.40 0.97
N LEU A 214 11.39 -4.22 0.38
CA LEU A 214 12.43 -3.19 0.23
C LEU A 214 13.04 -2.82 1.59
N ASN A 215 12.20 -2.58 2.60
CA ASN A 215 12.65 -2.22 3.94
C ASN A 215 13.46 -3.33 4.62
N GLN A 216 13.11 -4.61 4.42
CA GLN A 216 13.88 -5.74 4.96
C GLN A 216 15.31 -5.76 4.38
N VAL A 217 15.46 -5.53 3.08
CA VAL A 217 16.78 -5.47 2.43
C VAL A 217 17.54 -4.20 2.85
N ALA A 218 16.89 -3.03 2.81
CA ALA A 218 17.50 -1.76 3.22
C ALA A 218 18.02 -1.77 4.66
N ALA A 219 17.31 -2.45 5.56
CA ALA A 219 17.74 -2.65 6.96
C ALA A 219 18.73 -3.80 7.14
N SER A 220 19.19 -4.45 6.06
CA SER A 220 20.05 -5.64 6.11
C SER A 220 19.45 -6.79 6.95
N SER A 221 18.13 -6.86 7.03
CA SER A 221 17.40 -7.99 7.65
C SER A 221 17.24 -9.17 6.67
N ALA A 222 17.48 -8.90 5.37
CA ALA A 222 17.63 -9.90 4.34
C ALA A 222 18.86 -9.56 3.48
N ASP A 223 19.58 -10.58 3.03
CA ASP A 223 20.78 -10.44 2.20
C ASP A 223 20.44 -10.04 0.76
N ALA A 224 19.25 -10.40 0.31
CA ALA A 224 18.73 -10.09 -1.01
C ALA A 224 17.21 -10.02 -1.01
N GLY A 225 16.65 -9.35 -2.01
CA GLY A 225 15.21 -9.30 -2.22
C GLY A 225 14.86 -9.02 -3.67
N ILE A 226 13.61 -9.26 -4.02
CA ILE A 226 13.07 -8.93 -5.35
C ILE A 226 11.94 -7.92 -5.19
N VAL A 227 12.10 -6.78 -5.87
CA VAL A 227 11.18 -5.64 -5.85
C VAL A 227 11.00 -5.07 -7.26
N TYR A 228 10.23 -4.01 -7.40
CA TYR A 228 10.23 -3.24 -8.66
C TYR A 228 11.42 -2.29 -8.73
N ALA A 229 11.83 -1.94 -9.94
CA ALA A 229 12.92 -0.98 -10.16
C ALA A 229 12.63 0.39 -9.52
N THR A 230 11.38 0.81 -9.53
CA THR A 230 10.91 2.06 -8.90
C THR A 230 11.07 2.04 -7.38
N ASP A 231 10.79 0.90 -6.73
CA ASP A 231 10.99 0.76 -5.29
C ASP A 231 12.48 0.83 -4.94
N ALA A 232 13.34 0.13 -5.70
CA ALA A 232 14.77 0.19 -5.51
C ALA A 232 15.32 1.63 -5.68
N ALA A 233 14.82 2.36 -6.67
CA ALA A 233 15.20 3.76 -6.91
C ALA A 233 14.84 4.68 -5.74
N SER A 234 13.74 4.42 -5.03
CA SER A 234 13.31 5.21 -3.87
C SER A 234 14.24 5.12 -2.66
N MET A 235 15.11 4.09 -2.60
CA MET A 235 16.10 3.85 -1.54
C MET A 235 17.50 3.54 -2.09
N ALA A 236 17.89 4.21 -3.18
CA ALA A 236 19.14 3.96 -3.89
C ALA A 236 20.43 4.18 -3.06
N ASP A 237 20.33 4.85 -1.92
CA ASP A 237 21.42 5.00 -0.94
C ASP A 237 21.54 3.80 0.03
N GLN A 238 20.49 2.98 0.16
CA GLN A 238 20.40 1.86 1.10
C GLN A 238 20.41 0.50 0.44
N VAL A 239 19.98 0.41 -0.82
CA VAL A 239 19.96 -0.83 -1.60
C VAL A 239 20.65 -0.63 -2.96
N GLU A 240 21.21 -1.71 -3.47
CA GLU A 240 21.86 -1.78 -4.78
C GLU A 240 21.08 -2.74 -5.67
N VAL A 241 20.76 -2.30 -6.90
CA VAL A 241 20.19 -3.18 -7.92
C VAL A 241 21.30 -4.02 -8.54
N VAL A 242 21.20 -5.33 -8.37
CA VAL A 242 22.17 -6.29 -8.94
C VAL A 242 21.83 -6.62 -10.39
N ALA A 243 20.58 -6.96 -10.65
CA ALA A 243 20.13 -7.37 -11.98
C ALA A 243 18.62 -7.20 -12.15
N GLU A 244 18.18 -7.00 -13.39
CA GLU A 244 16.78 -7.17 -13.79
C GLU A 244 16.46 -8.66 -13.95
N ALA A 245 15.17 -9.00 -13.83
CA ALA A 245 14.68 -10.34 -14.15
C ALA A 245 15.09 -10.70 -15.59
N PRO A 246 15.68 -11.89 -15.82
CA PRO A 246 16.19 -12.27 -17.13
C PRO A 246 15.09 -12.25 -18.20
N GLU A 247 15.47 -11.88 -19.42
CA GLU A 247 14.55 -11.90 -20.56
C GLU A 247 13.94 -13.31 -20.74
N GLY A 248 12.63 -13.35 -20.92
CA GLY A 248 11.87 -14.60 -21.04
C GLY A 248 11.60 -15.33 -19.73
N SER A 249 12.04 -14.80 -18.58
CA SER A 249 11.70 -15.37 -17.27
C SER A 249 10.28 -15.01 -16.81
N LEU A 250 9.69 -13.98 -17.40
CA LEU A 250 8.29 -13.57 -17.21
C LEU A 250 7.48 -13.82 -18.48
N ALA A 251 6.27 -14.34 -18.37
CA ALA A 251 5.38 -14.58 -19.51
C ALA A 251 4.83 -13.28 -20.11
N LYS A 252 4.72 -12.22 -19.30
CA LYS A 252 4.20 -10.91 -19.69
C LYS A 252 5.00 -9.79 -19.05
N LYS A 253 4.92 -8.60 -19.67
CA LYS A 253 5.42 -7.36 -19.07
C LYS A 253 4.74 -7.07 -17.73
N VAL A 254 5.43 -6.33 -16.88
CA VAL A 254 4.91 -5.84 -15.60
C VAL A 254 4.08 -4.60 -15.85
N ILE A 255 2.77 -4.76 -15.97
CA ILE A 255 1.82 -3.69 -16.32
C ILE A 255 1.06 -3.26 -15.08
N TYR A 256 0.86 -1.95 -14.96
CA TYR A 256 0.03 -1.30 -13.94
C TYR A 256 -1.26 -0.77 -14.58
N PRO A 257 -2.35 -1.51 -14.52
CA PRO A 257 -3.65 -1.04 -14.96
C PRO A 257 -4.29 -0.15 -13.89
N VAL A 258 -5.02 0.89 -14.36
CA VAL A 258 -5.88 1.75 -13.56
C VAL A 258 -7.29 1.70 -14.09
N ALA A 259 -8.29 1.82 -13.20
CA ALA A 259 -9.70 1.91 -13.58
C ALA A 259 -10.54 2.56 -12.49
N VAL A 260 -11.72 3.02 -12.87
CA VAL A 260 -12.79 3.43 -11.95
C VAL A 260 -13.46 2.19 -11.36
N VAL A 261 -13.69 2.19 -10.05
CA VAL A 261 -14.45 1.15 -9.36
C VAL A 261 -15.94 1.32 -9.69
N LYS A 262 -16.59 0.22 -10.06
CA LYS A 262 -17.98 0.27 -10.49
C LYS A 262 -18.93 0.61 -9.34
N ASN A 263 -19.96 1.38 -9.66
CA ASN A 263 -20.96 1.85 -8.69
C ASN A 263 -20.42 2.82 -7.63
N THR A 264 -19.24 3.41 -7.82
CA THR A 264 -18.82 4.56 -7.01
C THR A 264 -19.86 5.67 -7.05
N ALA A 265 -20.06 6.36 -5.93
CA ALA A 265 -20.91 7.55 -5.87
C ALA A 265 -20.28 8.77 -6.56
N HIS A 266 -18.97 8.72 -6.85
CA HIS A 266 -18.13 9.82 -7.34
C HIS A 266 -17.56 9.51 -8.73
N GLY A 267 -18.36 8.90 -9.61
CA GLY A 267 -17.90 8.40 -10.92
C GLY A 267 -17.33 9.47 -11.85
N GLU A 268 -17.81 10.72 -11.75
CA GLU A 268 -17.28 11.84 -12.54
C GLU A 268 -15.88 12.23 -12.04
N GLU A 269 -15.69 12.42 -10.75
CA GLU A 269 -14.43 12.81 -10.13
C GLU A 269 -13.38 11.70 -10.28
N ALA A 270 -13.78 10.45 -10.07
CA ALA A 270 -12.93 9.28 -10.30
C ALA A 270 -12.51 9.16 -11.77
N GLY A 271 -13.43 9.38 -12.70
CA GLY A 271 -13.15 9.43 -14.12
C GLY A 271 -12.17 10.54 -14.49
N ASN A 272 -12.37 11.75 -13.95
CA ASN A 272 -11.47 12.88 -14.14
C ASN A 272 -10.07 12.56 -13.60
N PHE A 273 -9.97 11.88 -12.45
CA PHE A 273 -8.69 11.48 -11.89
C PHE A 273 -7.97 10.45 -12.78
N VAL A 274 -8.68 9.44 -13.30
CA VAL A 274 -8.09 8.46 -14.24
C VAL A 274 -7.63 9.14 -15.54
N GLU A 275 -8.41 10.08 -16.09
CA GLU A 275 -8.01 10.83 -17.29
C GLU A 275 -6.81 11.76 -17.03
N PHE A 276 -6.76 12.41 -15.85
CA PHE A 276 -5.63 13.22 -15.41
C PHE A 276 -4.33 12.40 -15.45
N LEU A 277 -4.31 11.20 -14.85
CA LEU A 277 -3.12 10.34 -14.82
C LEU A 277 -2.59 9.94 -16.21
N LYS A 278 -3.39 10.10 -17.27
CA LYS A 278 -3.03 9.73 -18.65
C LYS A 278 -2.39 10.87 -19.43
N THR A 279 -2.33 12.08 -18.87
CA THR A 279 -1.77 13.23 -19.56
C THR A 279 -0.26 13.10 -19.74
N ASP A 280 0.30 13.77 -20.74
CA ASP A 280 1.76 13.76 -20.96
C ASP A 280 2.53 14.46 -19.83
N GLU A 281 1.88 15.35 -19.08
CA GLU A 281 2.47 16.03 -17.92
C GLU A 281 2.61 15.07 -16.74
N ASP A 282 1.53 14.36 -16.41
CA ASP A 282 1.50 13.42 -15.30
C ASP A 282 2.32 12.16 -15.60
N MET A 283 2.41 11.78 -16.87
CA MET A 283 3.31 10.70 -17.31
C MET A 283 4.77 11.04 -17.02
N LYS A 284 5.21 12.30 -17.14
CA LYS A 284 6.57 12.71 -16.77
C LYS A 284 6.83 12.59 -15.27
N VAL A 285 5.80 12.79 -14.43
CA VAL A 285 5.92 12.53 -12.99
C VAL A 285 6.22 11.04 -12.79
N PHE A 286 5.41 10.16 -13.36
CA PHE A 286 5.68 8.72 -13.27
C PHE A 286 7.07 8.33 -13.78
N GLU A 287 7.52 8.91 -14.90
CA GLU A 287 8.85 8.68 -15.45
C GLU A 287 9.97 9.15 -14.49
N ALA A 288 9.75 10.26 -13.77
CA ALA A 288 10.71 10.73 -12.76
C ALA A 288 10.85 9.76 -11.57
N TYR A 289 9.78 9.00 -11.27
CA TYR A 289 9.81 7.91 -10.27
C TYR A 289 10.26 6.56 -10.85
N GLY A 290 10.65 6.51 -12.14
CA GLY A 290 11.23 5.32 -12.77
C GLY A 290 10.23 4.39 -13.47
N PHE A 291 8.96 4.75 -13.56
CA PHE A 291 7.99 4.05 -14.38
C PHE A 291 8.19 4.38 -15.87
N THR A 292 7.66 3.55 -16.73
CA THR A 292 7.54 3.84 -18.17
C THR A 292 6.08 3.74 -18.59
N LYS A 293 5.72 4.39 -19.69
CA LYS A 293 4.36 4.33 -20.22
C LYS A 293 4.00 2.91 -20.61
N GLY A 294 2.83 2.43 -20.17
CA GLY A 294 2.27 1.15 -20.56
C GLY A 294 1.82 1.15 -22.03
N GLU A 295 1.82 -0.03 -22.65
CA GLU A 295 1.34 -0.28 -24.02
C GLU A 295 -0.08 -0.86 -24.02
#